data_7cd92b4088a41c2eee7cdd0c1a8588a4
#
_entry.id   7cd92b4088a41c2eee7cdd0c1a8588a4
#
_cell.length_a   1.000
_cell.length_b   1.000
_cell.length_c   1.000
_cell.angle_alpha   90.00
_cell.angle_beta   90.00
_cell.angle_gamma   90.00
#
_symmetry.space_group_name_H-M   'P 1'
#
loop_
_entity.id
_entity.type
_entity.pdbx_description
1 polymer ?
#
loop_
_entity_poly.entity_id
_entity_poly.type
_entity_poly.pdbx_seq_one_letter_code
_entity_poly.pdbx_strand_id
1 'polypeptide(L)'
;MPKGTEPTMPASSYSGVQALPPRRIKVIGVPLDLGASRRGVDMGPSAVRVAGLEARLESLGHEVNDGGNIAVAIAETKHVGEHHARYLKEITDTCTKAAEMVEHALQDGMTPVVLGGDHSVAAGTVSGVATFYRKQHQKIGLIWIDAHADLNTPETSPSGNVHGMPLAALVGLGPEPLANILGFSPKVAPENVVIIGVRDIDITEKENIRRAGISEVYTMRDIDERGMRTVMEEALRAAGRGTAGYHISLDMDWIDPEDAPGVGTPVRGGATYREAHLAMEIIADHGRMVSFEIVEVNPVIDEHNRTADLAVELISSAFGKKIL
;
A
#
# COMPACT_ATOMS: atom_id res chain seq x y z
N MET A 1 65.09 0.62 -23.10
CA MET A 1 63.69 1.03 -23.16
C MET A 1 62.99 0.46 -21.91
N PRO A 2 62.55 1.25 -20.94
CA PRO A 2 61.86 0.73 -19.78
C PRO A 2 60.39 0.49 -20.15
N LYS A 3 59.86 -0.68 -19.74
CA LYS A 3 58.44 -1.05 -19.89
C LYS A 3 57.58 -0.16 -19.00
N GLY A 4 56.61 0.50 -19.63
CA GLY A 4 55.63 1.31 -18.92
C GLY A 4 54.74 0.43 -18.01
N THR A 5 54.62 0.81 -16.78
CA THR A 5 53.64 0.27 -15.83
C THR A 5 52.29 0.82 -16.18
N GLU A 6 51.32 -0.04 -16.54
CA GLU A 6 49.89 0.32 -16.65
C GLU A 6 49.37 0.79 -15.30
N PRO A 7 48.57 1.86 -15.24
CA PRO A 7 47.94 2.27 -14.01
C PRO A 7 46.84 1.29 -13.61
N THR A 8 47.05 0.59 -12.52
CA THR A 8 45.97 -0.19 -11.85
C THR A 8 44.87 0.76 -11.39
N MET A 9 43.67 0.66 -11.98
CA MET A 9 42.48 1.32 -11.51
C MET A 9 42.18 0.87 -10.06
N PRO A 10 41.84 1.77 -9.13
CA PRO A 10 41.45 1.35 -7.79
C PRO A 10 40.18 0.52 -7.89
N ALA A 11 40.18 -0.64 -7.22
CA ALA A 11 39.02 -1.49 -7.08
C ALA A 11 37.91 -0.62 -6.46
N SER A 12 36.77 -0.51 -7.18
CA SER A 12 35.57 0.12 -6.66
C SER A 12 35.22 -0.59 -5.35
N SER A 13 35.31 0.12 -4.23
CA SER A 13 34.80 -0.34 -2.96
C SER A 13 33.27 -0.31 -3.02
N TYR A 14 32.66 -1.35 -3.54
CA TYR A 14 31.27 -1.67 -3.25
C TYR A 14 31.23 -1.93 -1.75
N SER A 15 30.86 -0.94 -0.97
CA SER A 15 30.51 -1.12 0.44
C SER A 15 29.38 -2.15 0.46
N GLY A 16 29.67 -3.33 1.02
CA GLY A 16 28.75 -4.45 1.05
C GLY A 16 27.38 -3.99 1.54
N VAL A 17 26.39 -4.10 0.68
CA VAL A 17 25.00 -3.79 1.01
C VAL A 17 24.58 -4.82 2.05
N GLN A 18 24.37 -4.37 3.29
CA GLN A 18 24.00 -5.26 4.39
C GLN A 18 22.61 -5.82 4.09
N ALA A 19 22.49 -7.15 4.01
CA ALA A 19 21.19 -7.80 3.85
C ALA A 19 20.26 -7.37 4.99
N LEU A 20 19.00 -7.15 4.68
CA LEU A 20 18.01 -6.86 5.72
C LEU A 20 17.90 -8.05 6.67
N PRO A 21 17.70 -7.81 7.98
CA PRO A 21 17.50 -8.92 8.90
C PRO A 21 16.23 -9.69 8.53
N PRO A 22 16.26 -11.03 8.67
CA PRO A 22 15.07 -11.85 8.46
C PRO A 22 13.89 -11.34 9.28
N ARG A 23 12.71 -11.34 8.66
CA ARG A 23 11.45 -10.97 9.31
C ARG A 23 10.54 -12.19 9.41
N ARG A 24 9.70 -12.22 10.43
CA ARG A 24 8.55 -13.09 10.50
C ARG A 24 7.37 -12.35 9.85
N ILE A 25 6.82 -12.91 8.78
CA ILE A 25 5.80 -12.26 7.95
C ILE A 25 4.47 -13.00 8.12
N LYS A 26 3.40 -12.26 8.37
CA LYS A 26 2.03 -12.76 8.34
C LYS A 26 1.34 -12.29 7.09
N VAL A 27 1.06 -13.19 6.16
CA VAL A 27 0.25 -12.90 4.97
C VAL A 27 -1.23 -13.01 5.33
N ILE A 28 -2.02 -11.99 5.00
CA ILE A 28 -3.46 -11.91 5.28
C ILE A 28 -4.17 -11.52 3.99
N GLY A 29 -5.06 -12.39 3.49
CA GLY A 29 -5.88 -12.08 2.32
C GLY A 29 -7.21 -11.42 2.71
N VAL A 30 -7.57 -10.32 2.05
CA VAL A 30 -8.84 -9.63 2.24
C VAL A 30 -9.52 -9.47 0.87
N PRO A 31 -10.24 -10.49 0.38
CA PRO A 31 -10.82 -10.52 -0.96
C PRO A 31 -12.11 -9.66 -1.04
N LEU A 32 -11.97 -8.36 -0.80
CA LEU A 32 -13.06 -7.38 -0.81
C LEU A 32 -13.15 -6.71 -2.17
N ASP A 33 -14.36 -6.66 -2.76
CA ASP A 33 -14.62 -5.92 -4.00
C ASP A 33 -15.96 -5.18 -3.99
N LEU A 34 -16.44 -4.87 -2.79
CA LEU A 34 -17.70 -4.16 -2.58
C LEU A 34 -17.52 -2.64 -2.70
N GLY A 35 -16.31 -2.14 -2.49
CA GLY A 35 -15.99 -0.71 -2.53
C GLY A 35 -15.85 -0.14 -3.92
N ALA A 36 -15.67 -0.97 -4.95
CA ALA A 36 -15.51 -0.56 -6.34
C ALA A 36 -16.75 -0.88 -7.20
N SER A 37 -16.90 -0.19 -8.34
CA SER A 37 -17.93 -0.52 -9.33
C SER A 37 -17.53 -1.68 -10.23
N ARG A 38 -16.23 -1.90 -10.43
CA ARG A 38 -15.70 -3.01 -11.24
C ARG A 38 -15.37 -4.18 -10.35
N ARG A 39 -15.97 -5.35 -10.68
CA ARG A 39 -15.76 -6.60 -9.96
C ARG A 39 -14.47 -7.30 -10.41
N GLY A 40 -13.96 -8.18 -9.54
CA GLY A 40 -12.85 -9.09 -9.84
C GLY A 40 -11.59 -8.90 -8.99
N VAL A 41 -11.45 -7.80 -8.27
CA VAL A 41 -10.32 -7.58 -7.34
C VAL A 41 -10.37 -8.50 -6.11
N ASP A 42 -11.52 -9.12 -5.81
CA ASP A 42 -11.65 -10.17 -4.81
C ASP A 42 -10.79 -11.41 -5.14
N MET A 43 -10.41 -11.59 -6.41
CA MET A 43 -9.48 -12.65 -6.84
C MET A 43 -8.01 -12.24 -6.67
N GLY A 44 -7.72 -10.97 -6.41
CA GLY A 44 -6.37 -10.43 -6.26
C GLY A 44 -5.51 -11.19 -5.24
N PRO A 45 -5.98 -11.45 -4.00
CA PRO A 45 -5.22 -12.23 -3.02
C PRO A 45 -4.81 -13.62 -3.50
N SER A 46 -5.67 -14.29 -4.27
CA SER A 46 -5.36 -15.60 -4.85
C SER A 46 -4.38 -15.49 -6.00
N ALA A 47 -4.51 -14.48 -6.86
CA ALA A 47 -3.61 -14.23 -7.98
C ALA A 47 -2.17 -13.98 -7.53
N VAL A 48 -1.98 -13.16 -6.48
CA VAL A 48 -0.67 -12.88 -5.88
C VAL A 48 -0.05 -14.13 -5.24
N ARG A 49 -0.87 -14.99 -4.60
CA ARG A 49 -0.38 -16.28 -4.08
C ARG A 49 0.06 -17.22 -5.21
N VAL A 50 -0.72 -17.31 -6.30
CA VAL A 50 -0.38 -18.11 -7.48
C VAL A 50 0.90 -17.61 -8.15
N ALA A 51 1.16 -16.30 -8.12
CA ALA A 51 2.42 -15.69 -8.56
C ALA A 51 3.64 -16.03 -7.66
N GLY A 52 3.42 -16.77 -6.55
CA GLY A 52 4.49 -17.38 -5.74
C GLY A 52 5.07 -16.47 -4.65
N LEU A 53 4.26 -15.60 -4.05
CA LEU A 53 4.69 -14.67 -3.00
C LEU A 53 5.45 -15.34 -1.85
N GLU A 54 4.90 -16.43 -1.28
CA GLU A 54 5.50 -17.15 -0.15
C GLU A 54 6.91 -17.61 -0.48
N ALA A 55 7.06 -18.38 -1.57
CA ALA A 55 8.36 -18.91 -1.99
C ALA A 55 9.39 -17.78 -2.27
N ARG A 56 8.94 -16.64 -2.79
CA ARG A 56 9.81 -15.47 -3.01
C ARG A 56 10.32 -14.88 -1.70
N LEU A 57 9.44 -14.66 -0.72
CA LEU A 57 9.83 -14.10 0.58
C LEU A 57 10.71 -15.07 1.37
N GLU A 58 10.42 -16.39 1.33
CA GLU A 58 11.26 -17.41 1.94
C GLU A 58 12.66 -17.48 1.30
N SER A 59 12.75 -17.30 -0.02
CA SER A 59 14.05 -17.25 -0.72
C SER A 59 14.94 -16.06 -0.31
N LEU A 60 14.34 -15.02 0.30
CA LEU A 60 15.04 -13.89 0.90
C LEU A 60 15.42 -14.12 2.37
N GLY A 61 15.10 -15.30 2.92
CA GLY A 61 15.41 -15.67 4.30
C GLY A 61 14.33 -15.27 5.32
N HIS A 62 13.16 -14.82 4.89
CA HIS A 62 12.05 -14.52 5.79
C HIS A 62 11.30 -15.79 6.20
N GLU A 63 10.71 -15.78 7.39
CA GLU A 63 9.74 -16.80 7.84
C GLU A 63 8.35 -16.33 7.44
N VAL A 64 7.64 -17.09 6.61
CA VAL A 64 6.31 -16.71 6.10
C VAL A 64 5.24 -17.59 6.74
N ASN A 65 4.18 -16.97 7.23
CA ASN A 65 2.99 -17.63 7.73
C ASN A 65 1.77 -17.08 6.98
N ASP A 66 1.21 -17.86 6.06
CA ASP A 66 -0.03 -17.47 5.37
C ASP A 66 -1.25 -17.75 6.25
N GLY A 67 -1.96 -16.70 6.63
CA GLY A 67 -3.18 -16.75 7.43
C GLY A 67 -4.45 -17.05 6.64
N GLY A 68 -4.34 -17.24 5.32
CA GLY A 68 -5.50 -17.43 4.46
C GLY A 68 -6.27 -16.14 4.21
N ASN A 69 -7.54 -16.27 3.85
CA ASN A 69 -8.44 -15.15 3.55
C ASN A 69 -9.44 -14.90 4.68
N ILE A 70 -9.73 -13.64 4.92
CA ILE A 70 -10.88 -13.21 5.73
C ILE A 70 -12.17 -13.53 4.95
N ALA A 71 -13.19 -13.98 5.67
CA ALA A 71 -14.52 -14.18 5.06
C ALA A 71 -15.17 -12.80 4.76
N VAL A 72 -15.48 -12.58 3.49
CA VAL A 72 -16.07 -11.34 2.95
C VAL A 72 -17.49 -11.61 2.48
N ALA A 73 -18.35 -10.60 2.53
CA ALA A 73 -19.70 -10.67 1.99
C ALA A 73 -19.68 -10.69 0.46
N ILE A 74 -20.57 -11.47 -0.15
CA ILE A 74 -20.73 -11.55 -1.60
C ILE A 74 -21.77 -10.53 -2.04
N ALA A 75 -21.44 -9.65 -2.99
CA ALA A 75 -22.28 -8.54 -3.44
C ALA A 75 -23.71 -8.96 -3.83
N GLU A 76 -23.84 -10.08 -4.55
CA GLU A 76 -25.11 -10.62 -5.04
C GLU A 76 -26.07 -11.04 -3.91
N THR A 77 -25.56 -11.16 -2.68
CA THR A 77 -26.34 -11.55 -1.48
C THR A 77 -26.66 -10.36 -0.57
N LYS A 78 -26.23 -9.15 -0.93
CA LYS A 78 -26.33 -7.95 -0.12
C LYS A 78 -27.08 -6.83 -0.83
N HIS A 79 -27.64 -5.91 -0.05
CA HIS A 79 -28.20 -4.68 -0.57
C HIS A 79 -27.12 -3.60 -0.60
N VAL A 80 -27.15 -2.74 -1.61
CA VAL A 80 -26.18 -1.67 -1.81
C VAL A 80 -26.14 -0.69 -0.62
N GLY A 81 -27.27 -0.50 0.09
CA GLY A 81 -27.39 0.46 1.19
C GLY A 81 -27.43 1.91 0.68
N GLU A 82 -26.71 2.78 1.34
CA GLU A 82 -26.63 4.20 0.99
C GLU A 82 -25.92 4.42 -0.35
N HIS A 83 -26.54 5.20 -1.24
CA HIS A 83 -25.96 5.44 -2.58
C HIS A 83 -24.64 6.22 -2.54
N HIS A 84 -24.45 7.04 -1.53
CA HIS A 84 -23.24 7.85 -1.35
C HIS A 84 -22.10 7.13 -0.60
N ALA A 85 -22.37 5.92 -0.06
CA ALA A 85 -21.38 5.04 0.56
C ALA A 85 -21.85 3.60 0.43
N ARG A 86 -21.68 3.04 -0.76
CA ARG A 86 -22.22 1.73 -1.16
C ARG A 86 -21.59 0.61 -0.33
N TYR A 87 -22.41 -0.32 0.17
CA TYR A 87 -21.99 -1.46 1.00
C TYR A 87 -21.16 -1.08 2.24
N LEU A 88 -21.28 0.15 2.73
CA LEU A 88 -20.46 0.68 3.84
C LEU A 88 -20.45 -0.27 5.05
N LYS A 89 -21.61 -0.87 5.38
CA LYS A 89 -21.71 -1.78 6.52
C LYS A 89 -20.83 -3.04 6.32
N GLU A 90 -20.98 -3.70 5.18
CA GLU A 90 -20.26 -4.93 4.87
C GLU A 90 -18.74 -4.67 4.74
N ILE A 91 -18.36 -3.53 4.18
CA ILE A 91 -16.98 -3.07 4.10
C ILE A 91 -16.42 -2.83 5.50
N THR A 92 -17.15 -2.09 6.34
CA THR A 92 -16.73 -1.83 7.74
C THR A 92 -16.59 -3.12 8.54
N ASP A 93 -17.55 -4.06 8.42
CA ASP A 93 -17.50 -5.36 9.09
C ASP A 93 -16.24 -6.16 8.65
N THR A 94 -15.89 -6.11 7.36
CA THR A 94 -14.69 -6.77 6.82
C THR A 94 -13.41 -6.08 7.29
N CYS A 95 -13.35 -4.75 7.18
CA CYS A 95 -12.20 -3.96 7.63
C CYS A 95 -11.95 -4.10 9.14
N THR A 96 -13.01 -4.27 9.94
CA THR A 96 -12.86 -4.53 11.39
C THR A 96 -12.15 -5.86 11.64
N LYS A 97 -12.56 -6.93 10.95
CA LYS A 97 -11.86 -8.23 11.05
C LYS A 97 -10.42 -8.15 10.57
N ALA A 98 -10.18 -7.41 9.48
CA ALA A 98 -8.82 -7.19 8.97
C ALA A 98 -7.96 -6.47 10.01
N ALA A 99 -8.49 -5.43 10.64
CA ALA A 99 -7.82 -4.68 11.69
C ALA A 99 -7.43 -5.56 12.90
N GLU A 100 -8.36 -6.43 13.34
CA GLU A 100 -8.10 -7.38 14.43
C GLU A 100 -6.98 -8.37 14.07
N MET A 101 -7.00 -8.94 12.86
CA MET A 101 -5.95 -9.87 12.40
C MET A 101 -4.59 -9.18 12.26
N VAL A 102 -4.55 -7.96 11.75
CA VAL A 102 -3.32 -7.17 11.62
C VAL A 102 -2.76 -6.82 12.99
N GLU A 103 -3.60 -6.40 13.92
CA GLU A 103 -3.18 -6.12 15.30
C GLU A 103 -2.59 -7.38 15.96
N HIS A 104 -3.25 -8.55 15.83
CA HIS A 104 -2.74 -9.81 16.37
C HIS A 104 -1.40 -10.21 15.75
N ALA A 105 -1.23 -10.06 14.43
CA ALA A 105 0.05 -10.37 13.78
C ALA A 105 1.19 -9.52 14.37
N LEU A 106 0.96 -8.24 14.62
CA LEU A 106 1.94 -7.36 15.26
C LEU A 106 2.20 -7.74 16.73
N GLN A 107 1.17 -8.16 17.47
CA GLN A 107 1.33 -8.68 18.85
C GLN A 107 2.20 -9.94 18.89
N ASP A 108 2.11 -10.80 17.88
CA ASP A 108 2.94 -12.00 17.71
C ASP A 108 4.36 -11.69 17.20
N GLY A 109 4.70 -10.41 17.02
CA GLY A 109 6.00 -9.96 16.50
C GLY A 109 6.19 -10.26 15.02
N MET A 110 5.11 -10.40 14.26
CA MET A 110 5.13 -10.60 12.81
C MET A 110 4.91 -9.28 12.07
N THR A 111 5.47 -9.15 10.88
CA THR A 111 5.19 -8.05 9.96
C THR A 111 3.97 -8.41 9.10
N PRO A 112 2.83 -7.71 9.20
CA PRO A 112 1.68 -7.99 8.34
C PRO A 112 1.96 -7.59 6.89
N VAL A 113 1.64 -8.50 5.96
CA VAL A 113 1.54 -8.27 4.53
C VAL A 113 0.11 -8.59 4.12
N VAL A 114 -0.66 -7.55 3.80
CA VAL A 114 -2.07 -7.69 3.42
C VAL A 114 -2.19 -7.74 1.91
N LEU A 115 -2.82 -8.80 1.43
CA LEU A 115 -3.21 -8.95 0.03
C LEU A 115 -4.68 -8.51 -0.06
N GLY A 116 -4.91 -7.30 -0.50
CA GLY A 116 -6.23 -6.71 -0.55
C GLY A 116 -7.00 -7.04 -1.82
N GLY A 117 -8.27 -6.71 -1.79
CA GLY A 117 -9.12 -6.54 -2.95
C GLY A 117 -9.12 -5.07 -3.37
N ASP A 118 -10.28 -4.38 -3.27
CA ASP A 118 -10.37 -2.94 -3.49
C ASP A 118 -9.71 -2.14 -2.35
N HIS A 119 -9.35 -0.88 -2.61
CA HIS A 119 -8.56 -0.06 -1.68
C HIS A 119 -9.27 0.29 -0.36
N SER A 120 -10.58 0.04 -0.21
CA SER A 120 -11.26 0.23 1.08
C SER A 120 -10.68 -0.65 2.20
N VAL A 121 -9.98 -1.74 1.86
CA VAL A 121 -9.25 -2.63 2.78
C VAL A 121 -8.28 -1.87 3.66
N ALA A 122 -7.63 -0.83 3.14
CA ALA A 122 -6.68 0.01 3.87
C ALA A 122 -7.24 0.59 5.17
N ALA A 123 -8.54 0.90 5.20
CA ALA A 123 -9.19 1.36 6.43
C ALA A 123 -9.08 0.32 7.57
N GLY A 124 -9.12 -0.96 7.23
CA GLY A 124 -8.90 -2.06 8.17
C GLY A 124 -7.43 -2.24 8.53
N THR A 125 -6.58 -2.40 7.53
CA THR A 125 -5.14 -2.66 7.70
C THR A 125 -4.49 -1.59 8.57
N VAL A 126 -4.64 -0.32 8.18
CA VAL A 126 -4.05 0.82 8.91
C VAL A 126 -4.66 0.96 10.31
N SER A 127 -5.97 0.68 10.48
CA SER A 127 -6.59 0.69 11.81
C SER A 127 -5.96 -0.34 12.75
N GLY A 128 -5.66 -1.54 12.28
CA GLY A 128 -4.98 -2.57 13.07
C GLY A 128 -3.58 -2.14 13.48
N VAL A 129 -2.81 -1.62 12.54
CA VAL A 129 -1.44 -1.10 12.80
C VAL A 129 -1.50 0.06 13.79
N ALA A 130 -2.37 1.05 13.55
CA ALA A 130 -2.52 2.21 14.44
C ALA A 130 -2.94 1.81 15.85
N THR A 131 -3.83 0.81 15.99
CA THR A 131 -4.29 0.31 17.29
C THR A 131 -3.15 -0.32 18.08
N PHE A 132 -2.34 -1.16 17.44
CA PHE A 132 -1.19 -1.80 18.09
C PHE A 132 -0.20 -0.77 18.62
N TYR A 133 0.20 0.21 17.81
CA TYR A 133 1.18 1.22 18.24
C TYR A 133 0.59 2.23 19.23
N ARG A 134 -0.70 2.58 19.09
CA ARG A 134 -1.39 3.44 20.07
C ARG A 134 -1.42 2.85 21.48
N LYS A 135 -1.60 1.54 21.62
CA LYS A 135 -1.51 0.83 22.91
C LYS A 135 -0.14 0.98 23.58
N GLN A 136 0.89 1.29 22.77
CA GLN A 136 2.27 1.57 23.22
C GLN A 136 2.58 3.08 23.30
N HIS A 137 1.55 3.96 23.20
CA HIS A 137 1.70 5.42 23.17
C HIS A 137 2.55 5.93 22.00
N GLN A 138 2.55 5.20 20.88
CA GLN A 138 3.30 5.55 19.68
C GLN A 138 2.35 5.90 18.52
N LYS A 139 2.82 6.77 17.61
CA LYS A 139 2.16 7.06 16.33
C LYS A 139 2.79 6.19 15.23
N ILE A 140 2.05 6.04 14.13
CA ILE A 140 2.55 5.49 12.87
C ILE A 140 2.50 6.54 11.77
N GLY A 141 3.34 6.38 10.75
CA GLY A 141 3.21 7.06 9.47
C GLY A 141 2.47 6.21 8.45
N LEU A 142 2.02 6.85 7.39
CA LEU A 142 1.35 6.22 6.26
C LEU A 142 1.94 6.76 4.96
N ILE A 143 2.36 5.86 4.09
CA ILE A 143 2.76 6.17 2.73
C ILE A 143 1.74 5.53 1.80
N TRP A 144 0.97 6.39 1.12
CA TRP A 144 -0.08 6.06 0.17
C TRP A 144 0.48 6.19 -1.23
N ILE A 145 0.66 5.09 -1.93
CA ILE A 145 1.26 5.02 -3.27
C ILE A 145 0.16 4.63 -4.25
N ASP A 146 -0.30 5.59 -5.06
CA ASP A 146 -1.55 5.47 -5.79
C ASP A 146 -1.64 6.50 -6.93
N ALA A 147 -2.41 6.21 -7.98
CA ALA A 147 -2.80 7.19 -8.99
C ALA A 147 -3.82 8.21 -8.46
N HIS A 148 -4.59 7.83 -7.42
CA HIS A 148 -5.67 8.57 -6.80
C HIS A 148 -5.29 9.06 -5.40
N ALA A 149 -6.16 9.84 -4.76
CA ALA A 149 -5.93 10.29 -3.39
C ALA A 149 -6.77 9.55 -2.36
N ASP A 150 -7.87 8.93 -2.77
CA ASP A 150 -8.83 8.19 -1.94
C ASP A 150 -9.32 8.98 -0.71
N LEU A 151 -9.45 10.29 -0.92
CA LEU A 151 -9.87 11.28 0.07
C LEU A 151 -11.29 11.81 -0.17
N ASN A 152 -12.10 11.08 -0.92
CA ASN A 152 -13.52 11.38 -1.01
C ASN A 152 -14.25 11.04 0.30
N THR A 153 -15.35 11.71 0.53
CA THR A 153 -16.32 11.43 1.60
C THR A 153 -17.66 11.05 0.98
N PRO A 154 -18.64 10.56 1.73
CA PRO A 154 -19.98 10.33 1.19
C PRO A 154 -20.60 11.56 0.53
N GLU A 155 -20.26 12.77 1.01
CA GLU A 155 -20.76 14.04 0.46
C GLU A 155 -20.05 14.49 -0.81
N THR A 156 -18.81 14.02 -1.03
CA THR A 156 -17.97 14.47 -2.17
C THR A 156 -17.83 13.42 -3.26
N SER A 157 -18.03 12.14 -2.93
CA SER A 157 -17.89 11.07 -3.91
C SER A 157 -18.94 11.12 -5.02
N PRO A 158 -18.54 11.20 -6.29
CA PRO A 158 -19.50 11.20 -7.40
C PRO A 158 -20.14 9.82 -7.64
N SER A 159 -19.49 8.74 -7.24
CA SER A 159 -19.92 7.36 -7.47
C SER A 159 -20.55 6.70 -6.24
N GLY A 160 -20.22 7.17 -5.04
CA GLY A 160 -20.53 6.51 -3.78
C GLY A 160 -19.68 5.25 -3.54
N ASN A 161 -18.64 5.01 -4.33
CA ASN A 161 -17.72 3.90 -4.16
C ASN A 161 -16.81 4.14 -2.95
N VAL A 162 -16.81 3.21 -2.01
CA VAL A 162 -16.08 3.38 -0.74
C VAL A 162 -14.57 3.20 -0.92
N HIS A 163 -14.10 2.53 -2.00
CA HIS A 163 -12.65 2.41 -2.24
C HIS A 163 -11.96 3.78 -2.45
N GLY A 164 -12.68 4.81 -2.88
CA GLY A 164 -12.17 6.19 -2.95
C GLY A 164 -12.29 6.99 -1.64
N MET A 165 -12.56 6.34 -0.49
CA MET A 165 -12.78 7.02 0.80
C MET A 165 -11.85 6.57 1.95
N PRO A 166 -11.02 5.52 1.82
CA PRO A 166 -10.32 4.96 2.97
C PRO A 166 -9.32 5.95 3.58
N LEU A 167 -8.58 6.71 2.77
CA LEU A 167 -7.64 7.69 3.32
C LEU A 167 -8.37 8.82 4.06
N ALA A 168 -9.53 9.27 3.57
CA ALA A 168 -10.37 10.21 4.31
C ALA A 168 -10.80 9.65 5.67
N ALA A 169 -11.22 8.38 5.73
CA ALA A 169 -11.58 7.71 6.98
C ALA A 169 -10.39 7.65 7.95
N LEU A 170 -9.20 7.31 7.46
CA LEU A 170 -7.99 7.18 8.28
C LEU A 170 -7.52 8.50 8.90
N VAL A 171 -7.77 9.63 8.24
CA VAL A 171 -7.48 10.97 8.79
C VAL A 171 -8.67 11.62 9.50
N GLY A 172 -9.78 10.90 9.65
CA GLY A 172 -10.95 11.33 10.44
C GLY A 172 -11.98 12.16 9.69
N LEU A 173 -11.94 12.20 8.34
CA LEU A 173 -12.90 12.92 7.50
C LEU A 173 -13.95 12.02 6.82
N GLY A 174 -13.69 10.72 6.72
CA GLY A 174 -14.53 9.76 5.99
C GLY A 174 -15.80 9.34 6.73
N PRO A 175 -16.52 8.35 6.20
CA PRO A 175 -17.74 7.85 6.86
C PRO A 175 -17.41 7.32 8.26
N GLU A 176 -18.21 7.76 9.22
CA GLU A 176 -17.97 7.53 10.65
C GLU A 176 -17.75 6.06 11.03
N PRO A 177 -18.53 5.08 10.52
CA PRO A 177 -18.30 3.67 10.87
C PRO A 177 -16.91 3.20 10.45
N LEU A 178 -16.43 3.62 9.28
CA LEU A 178 -15.12 3.26 8.75
C LEU A 178 -13.99 3.99 9.50
N ALA A 179 -14.19 5.28 9.80
CA ALA A 179 -13.22 6.08 10.54
C ALA A 179 -13.02 5.58 11.99
N ASN A 180 -14.07 5.04 12.62
CA ASN A 180 -14.05 4.61 14.01
C ASN A 180 -13.75 3.12 14.25
N ILE A 181 -13.29 2.38 13.25
CA ILE A 181 -12.84 0.99 13.43
C ILE A 181 -11.94 0.90 14.68
N LEU A 182 -12.18 -0.10 15.54
CA LEU A 182 -11.50 -0.29 16.83
C LEU A 182 -11.56 0.92 17.79
N GLY A 183 -12.58 1.80 17.62
CA GLY A 183 -13.05 2.74 18.65
C GLY A 183 -12.26 4.05 18.76
N PHE A 184 -11.52 4.49 17.73
CA PHE A 184 -10.89 5.81 17.74
C PHE A 184 -10.69 6.38 16.32
N SER A 185 -10.56 7.70 16.25
CA SER A 185 -10.26 8.46 15.01
C SER A 185 -9.53 9.75 15.42
N PRO A 186 -8.62 10.30 14.61
CA PRO A 186 -8.02 9.70 13.40
C PRO A 186 -7.07 8.54 13.72
N LYS A 187 -6.77 7.71 12.71
CA LYS A 187 -5.80 6.60 12.80
C LYS A 187 -4.37 7.10 12.63
N VAL A 188 -4.17 8.01 11.69
CA VAL A 188 -2.88 8.60 11.36
C VAL A 188 -2.99 10.12 11.43
N ALA A 189 -1.98 10.77 12.00
CA ALA A 189 -1.90 12.22 12.02
C ALA A 189 -1.58 12.74 10.61
N PRO A 190 -2.26 13.76 10.10
CA PRO A 190 -2.07 14.24 8.72
C PRO A 190 -0.63 14.60 8.37
N GLU A 191 0.13 15.11 9.33
CA GLU A 191 1.56 15.44 9.17
C GLU A 191 2.46 14.21 8.96
N ASN A 192 1.93 13.00 9.19
CA ASN A 192 2.62 11.73 8.96
C ASN A 192 2.02 10.92 7.80
N VAL A 193 1.10 11.52 7.03
CA VAL A 193 0.54 10.95 5.81
C VAL A 193 1.29 11.53 4.61
N VAL A 194 1.71 10.66 3.71
CA VAL A 194 2.34 11.04 2.44
C VAL A 194 1.60 10.35 1.30
N ILE A 195 1.26 11.09 0.25
CA ILE A 195 0.62 10.57 -0.96
C ILE A 195 1.61 10.69 -2.12
N ILE A 196 1.81 9.61 -2.89
CA ILE A 196 2.81 9.55 -3.96
C ILE A 196 2.19 9.01 -5.25
N GLY A 197 2.40 9.72 -6.35
CA GLY A 197 2.08 9.26 -7.70
C GLY A 197 0.75 9.73 -8.24
N VAL A 198 0.06 10.59 -7.49
CA VAL A 198 -1.27 11.10 -7.86
C VAL A 198 -1.25 11.76 -9.22
N ARG A 199 -2.21 11.41 -10.06
CA ARG A 199 -2.40 11.98 -11.40
C ARG A 199 -3.85 12.08 -11.84
N ASP A 200 -4.77 11.45 -11.08
CA ASP A 200 -6.22 11.60 -11.28
C ASP A 200 -6.90 11.89 -9.93
N ILE A 201 -7.36 13.11 -9.75
CA ILE A 201 -7.96 13.60 -8.50
C ILE A 201 -9.18 14.47 -8.82
N ASP A 202 -10.30 14.18 -8.20
CA ASP A 202 -11.51 14.99 -8.23
C ASP A 202 -11.27 16.40 -7.66
N ILE A 203 -12.04 17.38 -8.16
CA ILE A 203 -11.94 18.77 -7.66
C ILE A 203 -12.21 18.83 -6.16
N THR A 204 -13.21 18.08 -5.69
CA THR A 204 -13.60 17.99 -4.28
C THR A 204 -12.55 17.28 -3.42
N GLU A 205 -11.82 16.31 -3.96
CA GLU A 205 -10.71 15.68 -3.26
C GLU A 205 -9.55 16.65 -3.00
N LYS A 206 -9.26 17.56 -3.94
CA LYS A 206 -8.25 18.62 -3.71
C LYS A 206 -8.59 19.49 -2.50
N GLU A 207 -9.87 19.74 -2.26
CA GLU A 207 -10.34 20.46 -1.09
C GLU A 207 -10.22 19.59 0.18
N ASN A 208 -10.54 18.31 0.08
CA ASN A 208 -10.41 17.37 1.19
C ASN A 208 -8.95 17.17 1.61
N ILE A 209 -7.98 17.11 0.68
CA ILE A 209 -6.54 17.09 1.00
C ILE A 209 -6.15 18.29 1.86
N ARG A 210 -6.58 19.50 1.47
CA ARG A 210 -6.30 20.74 2.23
C ARG A 210 -7.02 20.72 3.60
N ARG A 211 -8.28 20.30 3.63
CA ARG A 211 -9.09 20.19 4.85
C ARG A 211 -8.51 19.17 5.82
N ALA A 212 -7.97 18.06 5.32
CA ALA A 212 -7.27 17.06 6.11
C ALA A 212 -5.98 17.59 6.72
N GLY A 213 -5.36 18.61 6.11
CA GLY A 213 -4.05 19.12 6.53
C GLY A 213 -2.88 18.28 6.05
N ILE A 214 -3.06 17.47 5.01
CA ILE A 214 -1.99 16.69 4.39
C ILE A 214 -1.17 17.63 3.51
N SER A 215 0.10 17.79 3.82
CA SER A 215 1.04 18.68 3.10
C SER A 215 1.98 17.93 2.16
N GLU A 216 2.20 16.66 2.40
CA GLU A 216 3.16 15.85 1.64
C GLU A 216 2.41 15.06 0.54
N VAL A 217 2.23 15.70 -0.59
CA VAL A 217 1.57 15.13 -1.78
C VAL A 217 2.50 15.28 -2.96
N TYR A 218 2.94 14.17 -3.52
CA TYR A 218 3.84 14.10 -4.67
C TYR A 218 3.10 13.53 -5.87
N THR A 219 2.93 14.33 -6.90
CA THR A 219 2.33 13.92 -8.17
C THR A 219 3.34 13.17 -9.04
N MET A 220 2.88 12.53 -10.12
CA MET A 220 3.82 11.97 -11.11
C MET A 220 4.73 13.05 -11.71
N ARG A 221 4.25 14.30 -11.84
CA ARG A 221 5.10 15.42 -12.27
C ARG A 221 6.24 15.70 -11.30
N ASP A 222 6.01 15.60 -9.99
CA ASP A 222 7.08 15.78 -9.00
C ASP A 222 8.14 14.67 -9.12
N ILE A 223 7.71 13.45 -9.47
CA ILE A 223 8.61 12.34 -9.73
C ILE A 223 9.43 12.60 -11.01
N ASP A 224 8.80 13.06 -12.09
CA ASP A 224 9.47 13.40 -13.35
C ASP A 224 10.51 14.50 -13.17
N GLU A 225 10.16 15.57 -12.44
CA GLU A 225 11.04 16.74 -12.27
C GLU A 225 12.18 16.51 -11.27
N ARG A 226 11.97 15.69 -10.23
CA ARG A 226 12.86 15.56 -9.06
C ARG A 226 13.52 14.19 -8.96
N GLY A 227 12.99 13.20 -9.65
CA GLY A 227 13.39 11.79 -9.62
C GLY A 227 12.82 11.03 -8.43
N MET A 228 12.53 9.74 -8.65
CA MET A 228 11.93 8.83 -7.67
C MET A 228 12.69 8.80 -6.34
N ARG A 229 14.02 8.77 -6.38
CA ARG A 229 14.84 8.73 -5.15
C ARG A 229 14.57 9.91 -4.24
N THR A 230 14.57 11.13 -4.78
CA THR A 230 14.37 12.35 -3.98
C THR A 230 12.99 12.35 -3.32
N VAL A 231 11.97 12.03 -4.11
CA VAL A 231 10.57 11.96 -3.62
C VAL A 231 10.45 10.92 -2.51
N MET A 232 10.97 9.71 -2.72
CA MET A 232 10.88 8.64 -1.71
C MET A 232 11.64 8.99 -0.43
N GLU A 233 12.85 9.55 -0.51
CA GLU A 233 13.62 9.95 0.68
C GLU A 233 12.92 11.04 1.50
N GLU A 234 12.22 11.98 0.86
CA GLU A 234 11.41 12.98 1.55
C GLU A 234 10.16 12.37 2.17
N ALA A 235 9.45 11.52 1.42
CA ALA A 235 8.27 10.80 1.88
C ALA A 235 8.56 9.96 3.13
N LEU A 236 9.62 9.16 3.10
CA LEU A 236 10.03 8.31 4.22
C LEU A 236 10.42 9.13 5.47
N ARG A 237 11.06 10.28 5.28
CA ARG A 237 11.36 11.21 6.37
C ARG A 237 10.11 11.83 6.98
N ALA A 238 9.15 12.25 6.14
CA ALA A 238 7.90 12.86 6.60
C ALA A 238 7.04 11.85 7.37
N ALA A 239 6.75 10.68 6.77
CA ALA A 239 5.99 9.62 7.41
C ALA A 239 6.68 9.10 8.69
N GLY A 240 8.01 9.06 8.69
CA GLY A 240 8.82 8.59 9.83
C GLY A 240 8.98 9.57 10.99
N ARG A 241 8.55 10.83 10.84
CA ARG A 241 8.81 11.88 11.83
C ARG A 241 7.99 11.68 13.11
N GLY A 242 8.67 11.32 14.21
CA GLY A 242 8.00 11.10 15.51
C GLY A 242 7.08 9.88 15.54
N THR A 243 7.30 8.90 14.66
CA THR A 243 6.55 7.66 14.57
C THR A 243 7.41 6.44 14.91
N ALA A 244 6.78 5.32 15.27
CA ALA A 244 7.45 4.04 15.45
C ALA A 244 7.99 3.48 14.12
N GLY A 245 7.31 3.78 13.04
CA GLY A 245 7.57 3.39 11.66
C GLY A 245 6.39 3.78 10.79
N TYR A 246 6.31 3.26 9.59
CA TYR A 246 5.23 3.57 8.67
C TYR A 246 4.65 2.32 8.01
N HIS A 247 3.37 2.39 7.71
CA HIS A 247 2.68 1.46 6.83
C HIS A 247 2.84 1.91 5.37
N ILE A 248 3.00 0.95 4.47
CA ILE A 248 2.96 1.15 3.03
C ILE A 248 1.63 0.62 2.49
N SER A 249 0.83 1.48 1.89
CA SER A 249 -0.34 1.12 1.11
C SER A 249 -0.01 1.31 -0.37
N LEU A 250 0.04 0.22 -1.13
CA LEU A 250 0.39 0.22 -2.55
C LEU A 250 -0.82 -0.20 -3.39
N ASP A 251 -1.38 0.76 -4.11
CA ASP A 251 -2.33 0.51 -5.19
C ASP A 251 -1.58 0.15 -6.47
N MET A 252 -1.97 -0.94 -7.13
CA MET A 252 -1.33 -1.36 -8.37
C MET A 252 -1.66 -0.45 -9.55
N ASP A 253 -2.68 0.39 -9.45
CA ASP A 253 -2.99 1.39 -10.48
C ASP A 253 -2.03 2.59 -10.47
N TRP A 254 -1.18 2.73 -9.44
CA TRP A 254 -0.04 3.65 -9.46
C TRP A 254 0.91 3.37 -10.61
N ILE A 255 1.08 2.10 -10.97
CA ILE A 255 1.92 1.67 -12.09
C ILE A 255 1.25 2.06 -13.41
N ASP A 256 2.06 2.33 -14.44
CA ASP A 256 1.51 2.55 -15.78
C ASP A 256 0.77 1.30 -16.28
N PRO A 257 -0.41 1.44 -16.90
CA PRO A 257 -1.17 0.31 -17.44
C PRO A 257 -0.43 -0.52 -18.50
N GLU A 258 0.68 -0.02 -19.07
CA GLU A 258 1.54 -0.80 -19.94
C GLU A 258 2.30 -1.89 -19.18
N ASP A 259 2.61 -1.66 -17.89
CA ASP A 259 3.28 -2.63 -17.01
C ASP A 259 2.29 -3.40 -16.13
N ALA A 260 1.23 -2.76 -15.62
CA ALA A 260 0.19 -3.35 -14.77
C ALA A 260 -1.23 -3.18 -15.37
N PRO A 261 -1.61 -3.96 -16.38
CA PRO A 261 -2.93 -3.82 -17.03
C PRO A 261 -4.10 -4.31 -16.17
N GLY A 262 -3.87 -5.18 -15.20
CA GLY A 262 -4.89 -5.84 -14.38
C GLY A 262 -5.31 -5.02 -13.17
N VAL A 263 -5.80 -3.78 -13.38
CA VAL A 263 -6.31 -2.89 -12.32
C VAL A 263 -7.69 -2.34 -12.67
N GLY A 264 -8.51 -2.08 -11.65
CA GLY A 264 -9.90 -1.63 -11.85
C GLY A 264 -10.03 -0.24 -12.45
N THR A 265 -9.14 0.67 -12.11
CA THR A 265 -9.14 2.11 -12.44
C THR A 265 -7.82 2.55 -13.08
N PRO A 266 -7.47 2.02 -14.28
CA PRO A 266 -6.18 2.32 -14.91
C PRO A 266 -6.07 3.78 -15.34
N VAL A 267 -4.98 4.45 -14.97
CA VAL A 267 -4.64 5.82 -15.38
C VAL A 267 -3.28 5.83 -16.07
N ARG A 268 -3.18 6.38 -17.29
CA ARG A 268 -1.91 6.49 -18.03
C ARG A 268 -0.94 7.47 -17.38
N GLY A 269 0.34 7.31 -17.66
CA GLY A 269 1.41 8.15 -17.11
C GLY A 269 1.77 7.78 -15.68
N GLY A 270 1.67 6.51 -15.33
CA GLY A 270 2.06 5.95 -14.05
C GLY A 270 3.55 5.68 -13.92
N ALA A 271 3.95 5.14 -12.78
CA ALA A 271 5.32 4.72 -12.56
C ALA A 271 5.70 3.58 -13.51
N THR A 272 6.88 3.68 -14.09
CA THR A 272 7.48 2.60 -14.88
C THR A 272 7.90 1.45 -13.98
N TYR A 273 8.07 0.27 -14.57
CA TYR A 273 8.61 -0.91 -13.88
C TYR A 273 9.85 -0.58 -13.02
N ARG A 274 10.80 0.19 -13.55
CA ARG A 274 12.05 0.52 -12.82
C ARG A 274 11.85 1.55 -11.73
N GLU A 275 11.01 2.53 -11.92
CA GLU A 275 10.67 3.52 -10.87
C GLU A 275 9.98 2.84 -9.70
N ALA A 276 9.06 1.91 -9.98
CA ALA A 276 8.35 1.16 -8.94
C ALA A 276 9.32 0.28 -8.12
N HIS A 277 10.21 -0.44 -8.78
CA HIS A 277 11.25 -1.21 -8.10
C HIS A 277 12.17 -0.34 -7.26
N LEU A 278 12.62 0.80 -7.81
CA LEU A 278 13.48 1.73 -7.08
C LEU A 278 12.79 2.28 -5.82
N ALA A 279 11.50 2.61 -5.89
CA ALA A 279 10.74 3.04 -4.73
C ALA A 279 10.73 1.97 -3.63
N MET A 280 10.46 0.71 -3.99
CA MET A 280 10.45 -0.41 -3.05
C MET A 280 11.84 -0.73 -2.48
N GLU A 281 12.89 -0.65 -3.30
CA GLU A 281 14.28 -0.80 -2.87
C GLU A 281 14.67 0.27 -1.83
N ILE A 282 14.25 1.53 -2.03
CA ILE A 282 14.49 2.63 -1.08
C ILE A 282 13.72 2.42 0.24
N ILE A 283 12.48 1.92 0.18
CA ILE A 283 11.71 1.54 1.38
C ILE A 283 12.44 0.46 2.17
N ALA A 284 12.95 -0.57 1.49
CA ALA A 284 13.74 -1.62 2.10
C ALA A 284 15.00 -1.07 2.79
N ASP A 285 15.77 -0.24 2.10
CA ASP A 285 17.00 0.37 2.61
C ASP A 285 16.76 1.26 3.83
N HIS A 286 15.62 1.94 3.89
CA HIS A 286 15.27 2.78 5.03
C HIS A 286 14.91 1.98 6.29
N GLY A 287 14.38 0.76 6.14
CA GLY A 287 14.25 -0.24 7.20
C GLY A 287 13.19 0.02 8.27
N ARG A 288 12.32 1.04 8.11
CA ARG A 288 11.31 1.42 9.12
C ARG A 288 9.88 1.05 8.75
N MET A 289 9.69 0.24 7.71
CA MET A 289 8.39 -0.32 7.33
C MET A 289 7.91 -1.30 8.41
N VAL A 290 6.72 -1.07 8.97
CA VAL A 290 6.11 -1.91 10.01
C VAL A 290 5.04 -2.85 9.46
N SER A 291 4.47 -2.55 8.32
CA SER A 291 3.47 -3.36 7.60
C SER A 291 3.38 -2.92 6.15
N PHE A 292 2.83 -3.79 5.32
CA PHE A 292 2.67 -3.55 3.90
C PHE A 292 1.30 -4.08 3.44
N GLU A 293 0.64 -3.37 2.54
CA GLU A 293 -0.50 -3.90 1.80
C GLU A 293 -0.37 -3.63 0.32
N ILE A 294 -0.98 -4.49 -0.48
CA ILE A 294 -1.13 -4.35 -1.92
C ILE A 294 -2.59 -4.57 -2.30
N VAL A 295 -3.12 -3.68 -3.13
CA VAL A 295 -4.54 -3.63 -3.47
C VAL A 295 -4.77 -3.45 -4.97
N GLU A 296 -6.02 -3.59 -5.40
CA GLU A 296 -6.55 -3.34 -6.75
C GLU A 296 -6.00 -4.27 -7.84
N VAL A 297 -5.37 -5.40 -7.49
CA VAL A 297 -5.02 -6.44 -8.47
C VAL A 297 -6.30 -7.12 -8.96
N ASN A 298 -6.59 -7.01 -10.26
CA ASN A 298 -7.79 -7.55 -10.89
C ASN A 298 -7.45 -8.60 -11.97
N PRO A 299 -7.43 -9.89 -11.63
CA PRO A 299 -7.07 -10.95 -12.58
C PRO A 299 -8.05 -11.14 -13.74
N VAL A 300 -9.29 -10.63 -13.60
CA VAL A 300 -10.32 -10.75 -14.66
C VAL A 300 -9.96 -9.96 -15.91
N ILE A 301 -9.25 -8.84 -15.73
CA ILE A 301 -8.87 -7.94 -16.81
C ILE A 301 -7.35 -7.90 -17.03
N ASP A 302 -6.60 -8.75 -16.32
CA ASP A 302 -5.17 -8.87 -16.43
C ASP A 302 -4.76 -9.75 -17.63
N GLU A 303 -3.52 -9.60 -18.07
CA GLU A 303 -2.89 -10.41 -19.11
C GLU A 303 -1.99 -11.48 -18.48
N HIS A 304 -2.44 -12.74 -18.46
CA HIS A 304 -1.67 -13.88 -17.95
C HIS A 304 -1.11 -13.69 -16.53
N ASN A 305 -1.85 -13.05 -15.64
CA ASN A 305 -1.45 -12.75 -14.25
C ASN A 305 -0.27 -11.77 -14.11
N ARG A 306 0.04 -10.99 -15.14
CA ARG A 306 1.20 -10.09 -15.23
C ARG A 306 1.24 -9.06 -14.11
N THR A 307 0.08 -8.49 -13.76
CA THR A 307 -0.03 -7.50 -12.68
C THR A 307 0.25 -8.14 -11.32
N ALA A 308 -0.24 -9.36 -11.07
CA ALA A 308 0.05 -10.07 -9.83
C ALA A 308 1.52 -10.55 -9.76
N ASP A 309 2.13 -10.93 -10.88
CA ASP A 309 3.55 -11.26 -10.94
C ASP A 309 4.40 -10.02 -10.57
N LEU A 310 4.08 -8.85 -11.14
CA LEU A 310 4.72 -7.59 -10.77
C LEU A 310 4.49 -7.23 -9.30
N ALA A 311 3.29 -7.44 -8.78
CA ALA A 311 2.99 -7.23 -7.37
C ALA A 311 3.93 -8.04 -6.44
N VAL A 312 4.16 -9.31 -6.75
CA VAL A 312 5.10 -10.18 -6.01
C VAL A 312 6.54 -9.68 -6.14
N GLU A 313 6.93 -9.19 -7.30
CA GLU A 313 8.26 -8.62 -7.51
C GLU A 313 8.49 -7.35 -6.69
N LEU A 314 7.49 -6.45 -6.63
CA LEU A 314 7.53 -5.21 -5.84
C LEU A 314 7.56 -5.50 -4.33
N ILE A 315 6.71 -6.42 -3.85
CA ILE A 315 6.77 -6.88 -2.46
C ILE A 315 8.16 -7.43 -2.16
N SER A 316 8.71 -8.26 -3.03
CA SER A 316 10.07 -8.82 -2.85
C SER A 316 11.12 -7.72 -2.73
N SER A 317 11.05 -6.65 -3.54
CA SER A 317 11.96 -5.51 -3.45
C SER A 317 11.79 -4.74 -2.14
N ALA A 318 10.55 -4.52 -1.68
CA ALA A 318 10.27 -3.87 -0.39
C ALA A 318 10.77 -4.70 0.81
N PHE A 319 10.91 -6.02 0.64
CA PHE A 319 11.45 -6.94 1.64
C PHE A 319 12.91 -7.31 1.40
N GLY A 320 13.63 -6.56 0.56
CA GLY A 320 15.09 -6.61 0.48
C GLY A 320 15.66 -7.43 -0.65
N LYS A 321 14.88 -7.79 -1.69
CA LYS A 321 15.43 -8.37 -2.92
C LYS A 321 16.41 -7.39 -3.57
N LYS A 322 17.65 -7.81 -3.79
CA LYS A 322 18.70 -7.07 -4.47
C LYS A 322 19.39 -7.94 -5.52
N ILE A 323 20.07 -7.29 -6.45
CA ILE A 323 20.84 -7.99 -7.49
C ILE A 323 22.23 -8.36 -6.96
N LEU A 324 22.81 -7.48 -6.11
CA LEU A 324 24.15 -7.63 -5.51
C LEU A 324 24.08 -7.39 -4.00
#